data_f78ad1c82a57099df9d2ef5cbdc8601d
#
_entry.id   f78ad1c82a57099df9d2ef5cbdc8601d
#
_cell.length_a   1.000
_cell.length_b   1.000
_cell.length_c   1.000
_cell.angle_alpha   90.00
_cell.angle_beta   90.00
_cell.angle_gamma   90.00
#
_symmetry.space_group_name_H-M   'P 1'
#
loop_
_entity.id
_entity.type
_entity.pdbx_description
1 polymer ?
#
loop_
_entity_poly.entity_id
_entity_poly.type
_entity_poly.pdbx_seq_one_letter_code
_entity_poly.pdbx_strand_id
1 'polypeptide(L)'
;DTNDYAFFFKHLSFVVLGVMIIFILSSINEDKLFKISPTIFLFSLISLFLVPIIGVEVNSAKRWIDLYFLPRFQPIELVKPFLIILISIILSSEKYTNIYLKYLLSFLITLVIALLLAAQPDIGQTLLVFFSWSVLIFISGINIIFLTIFCFTLSIALYFLIKLVPRFEYIKNRILSFFNSETG
;
A
#
# COMPACT_ATOMS: atom_id res chain seq x y z
N ASP A 1 -30.72 -2.89 19.14
CA ASP A 1 -31.27 -3.72 18.05
C ASP A 1 -31.50 -2.94 16.76
N THR A 2 -31.99 -1.68 16.77
CA THR A 2 -32.10 -0.85 15.54
C THR A 2 -30.76 -0.45 14.95
N ASN A 3 -29.73 -0.31 15.75
CA ASN A 3 -28.37 0.02 15.31
C ASN A 3 -27.70 -1.16 14.58
N ASP A 4 -28.02 -2.40 14.92
CA ASP A 4 -27.43 -3.59 14.30
C ASP A 4 -27.94 -3.76 12.88
N TYR A 5 -29.23 -3.50 12.63
CA TYR A 5 -29.79 -3.54 11.27
C TYR A 5 -29.21 -2.43 10.37
N ALA A 6 -29.04 -1.22 10.90
CA ALA A 6 -28.43 -0.12 10.15
C ALA A 6 -26.97 -0.43 9.78
N PHE A 7 -26.21 -1.03 10.70
CA PHE A 7 -24.85 -1.48 10.44
C PHE A 7 -24.83 -2.58 9.37
N PHE A 8 -25.72 -3.59 9.46
CA PHE A 8 -25.82 -4.67 8.49
C PHE A 8 -26.13 -4.16 7.07
N PHE A 9 -27.15 -3.29 6.91
CA PHE A 9 -27.50 -2.74 5.61
C PHE A 9 -26.37 -1.88 5.01
N LYS A 10 -25.69 -1.09 5.84
CA LYS A 10 -24.52 -0.32 5.41
C LYS A 10 -23.41 -1.24 4.91
N HIS A 11 -23.10 -2.30 5.65
CA HIS A 11 -22.08 -3.26 5.26
C HIS A 11 -22.44 -4.00 3.96
N LEU A 12 -23.69 -4.46 3.84
CA LEU A 12 -24.20 -5.12 2.63
C LEU A 12 -24.11 -4.21 1.42
N SER A 13 -24.43 -2.92 1.56
CA SER A 13 -24.32 -1.94 0.47
C SER A 13 -22.89 -1.79 -0.04
N PHE A 14 -21.89 -1.79 0.86
CA PHE A 14 -20.48 -1.75 0.47
C PHE A 14 -20.03 -3.04 -0.21
N VAL A 15 -20.49 -4.19 0.25
CA VAL A 15 -20.18 -5.47 -0.40
C VAL A 15 -20.74 -5.51 -1.82
N VAL A 16 -22.00 -5.12 -2.01
CA VAL A 16 -22.64 -5.05 -3.33
C VAL A 16 -21.90 -4.08 -4.25
N LEU A 17 -21.56 -2.88 -3.75
CA LEU A 17 -20.77 -1.90 -4.50
C LEU A 17 -19.40 -2.47 -4.90
N GLY A 18 -18.71 -3.12 -3.97
CA GLY A 18 -17.40 -3.74 -4.23
C GLY A 18 -17.48 -4.81 -5.31
N VAL A 19 -18.48 -5.68 -5.24
CA VAL A 19 -18.72 -6.71 -6.26
C VAL A 19 -19.01 -6.08 -7.62
N MET A 20 -19.84 -5.05 -7.69
CA MET A 20 -20.11 -4.31 -8.93
C MET A 20 -18.84 -3.70 -9.51
N ILE A 21 -18.01 -3.09 -8.71
CA ILE A 21 -16.70 -2.53 -9.16
C ILE A 21 -15.80 -3.62 -9.72
N ILE A 22 -15.73 -4.80 -9.08
CA ILE A 22 -14.95 -5.93 -9.57
C ILE A 22 -15.45 -6.37 -10.95
N PHE A 23 -16.75 -6.50 -11.15
CA PHE A 23 -17.32 -6.85 -12.46
C PHE A 23 -17.03 -5.80 -13.53
N ILE A 24 -17.15 -4.51 -13.20
CA ILE A 24 -16.83 -3.43 -14.13
C ILE A 24 -15.34 -3.47 -14.52
N LEU A 25 -14.45 -3.60 -13.53
CA LEU A 25 -13.01 -3.65 -13.79
C LEU A 25 -12.59 -4.90 -14.56
N SER A 26 -13.20 -6.05 -14.29
CA SER A 26 -12.92 -7.30 -15.02
C SER A 26 -13.35 -7.27 -16.50
N SER A 27 -14.28 -6.36 -16.83
CA SER A 27 -14.74 -6.15 -18.21
C SER A 27 -13.87 -5.17 -19.01
N ILE A 28 -12.91 -4.51 -18.34
CA ILE A 28 -11.99 -3.58 -19.02
C ILE A 28 -10.89 -4.38 -19.72
N ASN A 29 -10.67 -4.08 -21.01
CA ASN A 29 -9.57 -4.67 -21.77
C ASN A 29 -8.22 -4.27 -21.16
N GLU A 30 -7.26 -5.21 -21.08
CA GLU A 30 -5.93 -5.03 -20.52
C GLU A 30 -5.20 -3.80 -21.10
N ASP A 31 -5.27 -3.59 -22.44
CA ASP A 31 -4.67 -2.44 -23.10
C ASP A 31 -5.19 -1.09 -22.57
N LYS A 32 -6.50 -1.03 -22.30
CA LYS A 32 -7.12 0.17 -21.71
C LYS A 32 -6.68 0.34 -20.27
N LEU A 33 -6.64 -0.74 -19.50
CA LEU A 33 -6.20 -0.73 -18.12
C LEU A 33 -4.76 -0.21 -18.02
N PHE A 34 -3.84 -0.72 -18.84
CA PHE A 34 -2.45 -0.26 -18.87
C PHE A 34 -2.31 1.21 -19.26
N LYS A 35 -3.11 1.69 -20.20
CA LYS A 35 -3.09 3.11 -20.61
C LYS A 35 -3.61 4.06 -19.53
N ILE A 36 -4.63 3.66 -18.78
CA ILE A 36 -5.28 4.51 -17.78
C ILE A 36 -4.54 4.44 -16.43
N SER A 37 -3.92 3.29 -16.10
CA SER A 37 -3.32 3.04 -14.79
C SER A 37 -2.27 4.06 -14.34
N PRO A 38 -1.35 4.57 -15.18
CA PRO A 38 -0.41 5.59 -14.77
C PRO A 38 -1.09 6.89 -14.32
N THR A 39 -2.19 7.26 -15.00
CA THR A 39 -2.97 8.46 -14.64
C THR A 39 -3.68 8.27 -13.31
N ILE A 40 -4.35 7.13 -13.11
CA ILE A 40 -5.03 6.83 -11.84
C ILE A 40 -4.01 6.72 -10.70
N PHE A 41 -2.86 6.10 -10.97
CA PHE A 41 -1.76 6.05 -10.00
C PHE A 41 -1.32 7.44 -9.57
N LEU A 42 -1.13 8.36 -10.51
CA LEU A 42 -0.73 9.73 -10.21
C LEU A 42 -1.76 10.45 -9.32
N PHE A 43 -3.06 10.35 -9.63
CA PHE A 43 -4.11 10.92 -8.80
C PHE A 43 -4.16 10.29 -7.41
N SER A 44 -4.00 8.96 -7.33
CA SER A 44 -3.96 8.25 -6.05
C SER A 44 -2.73 8.65 -5.22
N LEU A 45 -1.59 8.84 -5.87
CA LEU A 45 -0.35 9.30 -5.23
C LEU A 45 -0.50 10.74 -4.71
N ILE A 46 -1.09 11.64 -5.50
CA ILE A 46 -1.40 13.01 -5.05
C ILE A 46 -2.32 12.96 -3.82
N SER A 47 -3.36 12.12 -3.84
CA SER A 47 -4.24 11.93 -2.70
C SER A 47 -3.47 11.44 -1.46
N LEU A 48 -2.50 10.54 -1.63
CA LEU A 48 -1.65 10.05 -0.54
C LEU A 48 -0.77 11.17 0.03
N PHE A 49 -0.22 12.06 -0.82
CA PHE A 49 0.53 13.25 -0.40
C PHE A 49 -0.33 14.24 0.38
N LEU A 50 -1.61 14.34 0.08
CA LEU A 50 -2.53 15.24 0.78
C LEU A 50 -2.96 14.74 2.17
N VAL A 51 -2.84 13.43 2.44
CA VAL A 51 -3.27 12.86 3.74
C VAL A 51 -2.68 13.57 4.96
N PRO A 52 -1.38 13.91 5.05
CA PRO A 52 -0.84 14.63 6.20
C PRO A 52 -1.49 16.00 6.42
N ILE A 53 -1.98 16.64 5.36
CA ILE A 53 -2.53 18.00 5.36
C ILE A 53 -4.02 17.98 5.69
N ILE A 54 -4.81 17.23 4.93
CA ILE A 54 -6.30 17.21 5.01
C ILE A 54 -6.85 15.95 5.65
N GLY A 55 -5.99 14.97 6.00
CA GLY A 55 -6.43 13.69 6.57
C GLY A 55 -7.04 13.84 7.96
N VAL A 56 -8.03 13.00 8.22
CA VAL A 56 -8.69 12.88 9.52
C VAL A 56 -7.85 11.98 10.43
N GLU A 57 -7.66 12.42 11.67
CA GLU A 57 -6.96 11.63 12.67
C GLU A 57 -7.86 10.54 13.24
N VAL A 58 -7.42 9.28 13.10
CA VAL A 58 -8.08 8.10 13.66
C VAL A 58 -7.01 7.27 14.39
N ASN A 59 -7.23 7.00 15.67
CA ASN A 59 -6.28 6.27 16.51
C ASN A 59 -4.86 6.87 16.48
N SER A 60 -4.78 8.19 16.66
CA SER A 60 -3.53 8.97 16.71
C SER A 60 -2.69 8.91 15.42
N ALA A 61 -3.32 8.59 14.28
CA ALA A 61 -2.68 8.62 12.98
C ALA A 61 -3.60 9.20 11.90
N LYS A 62 -3.06 10.06 11.05
CA LYS A 62 -3.77 10.59 9.88
C LYS A 62 -3.52 9.67 8.70
N ARG A 63 -4.53 8.87 8.33
CA ARG A 63 -4.43 7.90 7.22
C ARG A 63 -5.65 7.93 6.30
N TRP A 64 -6.71 8.63 6.72
CA TRP A 64 -8.01 8.62 6.06
C TRP A 64 -8.35 10.02 5.56
N ILE A 65 -9.00 10.09 4.40
CA ILE A 65 -9.60 11.30 3.86
C ILE A 65 -11.11 11.20 4.02
N ASP A 66 -11.71 12.26 4.56
CA ASP A 66 -13.15 12.43 4.70
C ASP A 66 -13.61 13.52 3.72
N LEU A 67 -14.39 13.13 2.72
CA LEU A 67 -14.90 14.05 1.68
C LEU A 67 -16.35 14.49 1.92
N TYR A 68 -16.90 14.28 3.12
CA TYR A 68 -18.28 14.60 3.52
C TYR A 68 -19.36 13.86 2.70
N PHE A 69 -19.19 13.73 1.40
CA PHE A 69 -20.15 13.11 0.47
C PHE A 69 -19.90 11.62 0.24
N LEU A 70 -18.70 11.16 0.54
CA LEU A 70 -18.26 9.77 0.35
C LEU A 70 -17.86 9.18 1.70
N PRO A 71 -17.92 7.85 1.83
CA PRO A 71 -17.34 7.18 2.98
C PRO A 71 -15.87 7.55 3.10
N ARG A 72 -15.36 7.60 4.33
CA ARG A 72 -13.92 7.76 4.56
C ARG A 72 -13.16 6.70 3.80
N PHE A 73 -12.17 7.12 3.03
CA PHE A 73 -11.33 6.19 2.28
C PHE A 73 -9.85 6.42 2.62
N GLN A 74 -9.07 5.36 2.48
CA GLN A 74 -7.64 5.39 2.69
C GLN A 74 -6.96 5.41 1.32
N PRO A 75 -6.25 6.49 0.92
CA PRO A 75 -5.66 6.61 -0.42
C PRO A 75 -4.71 5.49 -0.80
N ILE A 76 -4.00 4.91 0.15
CA ILE A 76 -3.08 3.79 -0.12
C ILE A 76 -3.79 2.56 -0.71
N GLU A 77 -5.08 2.36 -0.39
CA GLU A 77 -5.85 1.25 -0.95
C GLU A 77 -6.05 1.38 -2.47
N LEU A 78 -6.09 2.61 -2.97
CA LEU A 78 -6.08 2.89 -4.42
C LEU A 78 -4.66 2.84 -5.01
N VAL A 79 -3.66 3.34 -4.27
CA VAL A 79 -2.27 3.35 -4.76
C VAL A 79 -1.76 1.94 -5.02
N LYS A 80 -2.03 0.97 -4.13
CA LYS A 80 -1.49 -0.40 -4.21
C LYS A 80 -1.76 -1.11 -5.54
N PRO A 81 -3.01 -1.27 -6.01
CA PRO A 81 -3.27 -1.97 -7.26
C PRO A 81 -2.65 -1.27 -8.47
N PHE A 82 -2.71 0.05 -8.52
CA PHE A 82 -2.14 0.82 -9.63
C PHE A 82 -0.61 0.90 -9.57
N LEU A 83 0.00 0.80 -8.40
CA LEU A 83 1.44 0.62 -8.25
C LEU A 83 1.90 -0.71 -8.86
N ILE A 84 1.19 -1.81 -8.58
CA ILE A 84 1.50 -3.13 -9.13
C ILE A 84 1.48 -3.08 -10.66
N ILE A 85 0.43 -2.48 -11.24
CA ILE A 85 0.31 -2.34 -12.69
C ILE A 85 1.42 -1.45 -13.25
N LEU A 86 1.72 -0.31 -12.62
CA LEU A 86 2.76 0.60 -13.06
C LEU A 86 4.15 -0.06 -13.04
N ILE A 87 4.48 -0.80 -11.97
CA ILE A 87 5.74 -1.54 -11.88
C ILE A 87 5.78 -2.61 -12.99
N SER A 88 4.69 -3.32 -13.23
CA SER A 88 4.63 -4.32 -14.30
C SER A 88 4.87 -3.69 -15.68
N ILE A 89 4.32 -2.50 -15.94
CA ILE A 89 4.57 -1.73 -17.17
C ILE A 89 6.05 -1.36 -17.29
N ILE A 90 6.69 -0.91 -16.21
CA ILE A 90 8.12 -0.56 -16.21
C ILE A 90 8.98 -1.79 -16.49
N LEU A 91 8.69 -2.92 -15.83
CA LEU A 91 9.47 -4.15 -15.97
C LEU A 91 9.33 -4.79 -17.35
N SER A 92 8.14 -4.74 -17.96
CA SER A 92 7.88 -5.27 -19.30
C SER A 92 8.26 -4.32 -20.43
N SER A 93 8.53 -3.04 -20.15
CA SER A 93 8.80 -2.01 -21.16
C SER A 93 10.06 -2.33 -21.97
N GLU A 94 9.95 -2.33 -23.30
CA GLU A 94 11.09 -2.46 -24.22
C GLU A 94 11.90 -1.16 -24.35
N LYS A 95 11.35 -0.03 -23.90
CA LYS A 95 12.02 1.27 -23.90
C LYS A 95 13.33 1.29 -23.12
N TYR A 96 13.39 0.52 -22.04
CA TYR A 96 14.60 0.39 -21.21
C TYR A 96 15.26 -0.95 -21.49
N THR A 97 16.41 -0.93 -22.15
CA THR A 97 17.20 -2.15 -22.44
C THR A 97 17.90 -2.70 -21.21
N ASN A 98 18.26 -1.82 -20.27
CA ASN A 98 18.95 -2.21 -19.05
C ASN A 98 17.95 -2.61 -17.95
N ILE A 99 17.97 -3.90 -17.59
CA ILE A 99 17.09 -4.44 -16.54
C ILE A 99 17.33 -3.81 -15.17
N TYR A 100 18.57 -3.46 -14.84
CA TYR A 100 18.91 -2.82 -13.56
C TYR A 100 18.28 -1.42 -13.45
N LEU A 101 18.17 -0.70 -14.58
CA LEU A 101 17.47 0.58 -14.62
C LEU A 101 15.97 0.41 -14.31
N LYS A 102 15.34 -0.65 -14.84
CA LYS A 102 13.93 -0.98 -14.53
C LYS A 102 13.74 -1.27 -13.05
N TYR A 103 14.65 -2.05 -12.46
CA TYR A 103 14.64 -2.34 -11.02
C TYR A 103 14.81 -1.08 -10.18
N LEU A 104 15.76 -0.21 -10.55
CA LEU A 104 15.98 1.05 -9.86
C LEU A 104 14.77 1.97 -9.93
N LEU A 105 14.18 2.17 -11.12
CA LEU A 105 13.00 3.03 -11.30
C LEU A 105 11.80 2.51 -10.49
N SER A 106 11.53 1.20 -10.54
CA SER A 106 10.45 0.59 -9.77
C SER A 106 10.68 0.72 -8.27
N PHE A 107 11.94 0.56 -7.82
CA PHE A 107 12.33 0.73 -6.43
C PHE A 107 12.14 2.16 -5.95
N LEU A 108 12.57 3.15 -6.73
CA LEU A 108 12.42 4.57 -6.35
C LEU A 108 10.95 4.97 -6.19
N ILE A 109 10.06 4.51 -7.07
CA ILE A 109 8.62 4.76 -6.95
C ILE A 109 8.08 4.10 -5.67
N THR A 110 8.45 2.86 -5.42
CA THR A 110 8.05 2.11 -4.22
C THR A 110 8.56 2.78 -2.95
N LEU A 111 9.81 3.27 -2.97
CA LEU A 111 10.45 3.96 -1.85
C LEU A 111 9.73 5.27 -1.50
N VAL A 112 9.33 6.06 -2.49
CA VAL A 112 8.56 7.30 -2.26
C VAL A 112 7.26 6.98 -1.50
N ILE A 113 6.52 5.96 -1.94
CA ILE A 113 5.29 5.54 -1.27
C ILE A 113 5.58 5.04 0.15
N ALA A 114 6.61 4.22 0.30
CA ALA A 114 7.02 3.69 1.61
C ALA A 114 7.40 4.79 2.60
N LEU A 115 8.10 5.84 2.13
CA LEU A 115 8.45 7.01 2.96
C LEU A 115 7.21 7.79 3.39
N LEU A 116 6.24 7.98 2.49
CA LEU A 116 4.97 8.63 2.82
C LEU A 116 4.18 7.84 3.86
N LEU A 117 4.14 6.52 3.74
CA LEU A 117 3.46 5.64 4.70
C LEU A 117 4.17 5.61 6.05
N ALA A 118 5.51 5.59 6.06
CA ALA A 118 6.29 5.69 7.28
C ALA A 118 6.06 7.03 8.00
N ALA A 119 5.90 8.12 7.24
CA ALA A 119 5.51 9.42 7.78
C ALA A 119 4.09 9.44 8.38
N GLN A 120 3.19 8.54 7.94
CA GLN A 120 1.83 8.36 8.46
C GLN A 120 1.73 7.30 9.58
N PRO A 121 2.79 6.92 10.24
CA PRO A 121 3.14 5.70 10.98
C PRO A 121 2.33 4.45 10.58
N ASP A 122 2.38 4.10 9.29
CA ASP A 122 1.69 2.93 8.75
C ASP A 122 2.67 1.85 8.26
N ILE A 123 3.37 1.21 9.21
CA ILE A 123 4.37 0.19 8.91
C ILE A 123 3.76 -1.04 8.24
N GLY A 124 2.52 -1.40 8.59
CA GLY A 124 1.84 -2.55 7.96
C GLY A 124 1.69 -2.35 6.44
N GLN A 125 1.21 -1.20 6.02
CA GLN A 125 1.08 -0.87 4.60
C GLN A 125 2.45 -0.69 3.93
N THR A 126 3.44 -0.12 4.64
CA THR A 126 4.81 0.00 4.15
C THR A 126 5.41 -1.36 3.82
N LEU A 127 5.28 -2.34 4.73
CA LEU A 127 5.73 -3.72 4.50
C LEU A 127 5.02 -4.38 3.33
N LEU A 128 3.70 -4.20 3.23
CA LEU A 128 2.89 -4.77 2.16
C LEU A 128 3.30 -4.24 0.79
N VAL A 129 3.60 -2.94 0.68
CA VAL A 129 4.09 -2.30 -0.55
C VAL A 129 5.46 -2.86 -0.95
N PHE A 130 6.40 -2.96 -0.02
CA PHE A 130 7.71 -3.58 -0.30
C PHE A 130 7.61 -5.06 -0.64
N PHE A 131 6.73 -5.79 0.02
CA PHE A 131 6.49 -7.20 -0.30
C PHE A 131 5.94 -7.37 -1.73
N SER A 132 4.95 -6.57 -2.11
CA SER A 132 4.39 -6.57 -3.47
C SER A 132 5.45 -6.24 -4.52
N TRP A 133 6.30 -5.24 -4.27
CA TRP A 133 7.43 -4.91 -5.13
C TRP A 133 8.41 -6.09 -5.24
N SER A 134 8.77 -6.70 -4.12
CA SER A 134 9.71 -7.84 -4.09
C SER A 134 9.20 -9.03 -4.90
N VAL A 135 7.90 -9.32 -4.83
CA VAL A 135 7.28 -10.39 -5.63
C VAL A 135 7.37 -10.08 -7.13
N LEU A 136 7.07 -8.85 -7.55
CA LEU A 136 7.16 -8.45 -8.96
C LEU A 136 8.59 -8.53 -9.49
N ILE A 137 9.57 -8.08 -8.72
CA ILE A 137 10.99 -8.17 -9.07
C ILE A 137 11.44 -9.62 -9.14
N PHE A 138 10.97 -10.48 -8.23
CA PHE A 138 11.23 -11.92 -8.28
C PHE A 138 10.70 -12.56 -9.57
N ILE A 139 9.44 -12.27 -9.93
CA ILE A 139 8.82 -12.78 -11.16
C ILE A 139 9.54 -12.27 -12.41
N SER A 140 10.11 -11.06 -12.36
CA SER A 140 10.89 -10.50 -13.49
C SER A 140 12.27 -11.12 -13.69
N GLY A 141 12.68 -12.07 -12.83
CA GLY A 141 13.90 -12.86 -12.99
C GLY A 141 15.14 -12.29 -12.29
N ILE A 142 14.98 -11.48 -11.24
CA ILE A 142 16.13 -11.07 -10.43
C ILE A 142 16.81 -12.28 -9.78
N ASN A 143 18.13 -12.21 -9.62
CA ASN A 143 18.83 -13.22 -8.85
C ASN A 143 18.33 -13.25 -7.40
N ILE A 144 17.90 -14.42 -6.94
CA ILE A 144 17.34 -14.64 -5.61
C ILE A 144 18.26 -14.17 -4.48
N ILE A 145 19.57 -14.25 -4.67
CA ILE A 145 20.56 -13.80 -3.68
C ILE A 145 20.41 -12.30 -3.42
N PHE A 146 20.27 -11.47 -4.49
CA PHE A 146 20.06 -10.03 -4.34
C PHE A 146 18.75 -9.71 -3.60
N LEU A 147 17.69 -10.44 -3.92
CA LEU A 147 16.41 -10.28 -3.27
C LEU A 147 16.48 -10.64 -1.78
N THR A 148 17.15 -11.74 -1.46
CA THR A 148 17.37 -12.19 -0.07
C THR A 148 18.19 -11.17 0.73
N ILE A 149 19.27 -10.64 0.17
CA ILE A 149 20.09 -9.59 0.79
C ILE A 149 19.23 -8.33 1.02
N PHE A 150 18.42 -7.93 0.03
CA PHE A 150 17.52 -6.78 0.16
C PHE A 150 16.52 -6.98 1.30
N CYS A 151 15.82 -8.10 1.34
CA CYS A 151 14.86 -8.42 2.39
C CYS A 151 15.50 -8.45 3.78
N PHE A 152 16.70 -9.01 3.89
CA PHE A 152 17.46 -9.05 5.14
C PHE A 152 17.85 -7.64 5.60
N THR A 153 18.38 -6.83 4.69
CA THR A 153 18.76 -5.43 4.97
C THR A 153 17.54 -4.59 5.39
N LEU A 154 16.40 -4.78 4.70
CA LEU A 154 15.15 -4.11 5.04
C LEU A 154 14.67 -4.52 6.44
N SER A 155 14.74 -5.80 6.78
CA SER A 155 14.37 -6.30 8.11
C SER A 155 15.23 -5.70 9.22
N ILE A 156 16.53 -5.59 9.00
CA ILE A 156 17.45 -4.93 9.93
C ILE A 156 17.11 -3.44 10.08
N ALA A 157 16.89 -2.75 8.96
CA ALA A 157 16.53 -1.33 8.97
C ALA A 157 15.23 -1.08 9.74
N LEU A 158 14.21 -1.91 9.53
CA LEU A 158 12.95 -1.85 10.27
C LEU A 158 13.11 -2.12 11.75
N TYR A 159 13.94 -3.11 12.13
CA TYR A 159 14.26 -3.38 13.53
C TYR A 159 14.86 -2.15 14.23
N PHE A 160 15.86 -1.52 13.61
CA PHE A 160 16.47 -0.31 14.17
C PHE A 160 15.49 0.87 14.19
N LEU A 161 14.66 1.03 13.15
CA LEU A 161 13.65 2.08 13.08
C LEU A 161 12.63 1.94 14.22
N ILE A 162 12.13 0.74 14.48
CA ILE A 162 11.20 0.48 15.59
C ILE A 162 11.87 0.71 16.95
N LYS A 163 13.17 0.38 17.09
CA LYS A 163 13.90 0.50 18.34
C LYS A 163 14.32 1.93 18.68
N LEU A 164 14.72 2.70 17.65
CA LEU A 164 15.36 4.02 17.87
C LEU A 164 14.37 5.18 17.74
N VAL A 165 13.26 5.00 17.04
CA VAL A 165 12.28 6.07 16.78
C VAL A 165 11.07 5.89 17.70
N PRO A 166 10.87 6.76 18.72
CA PRO A 166 9.77 6.63 19.69
C PRO A 166 8.38 6.58 19.03
N ARG A 167 8.21 7.22 17.89
CA ARG A 167 6.95 7.22 17.13
C ARG A 167 6.47 5.81 16.77
N PHE A 168 7.35 4.82 16.69
CA PHE A 168 7.02 3.43 16.35
C PHE A 168 6.93 2.50 17.55
N GLU A 169 6.98 3.05 18.78
CA GLU A 169 6.86 2.25 20.02
C GLU A 169 5.54 1.48 20.10
N TYR A 170 4.47 2.01 19.47
CA TYR A 170 3.18 1.31 19.39
C TYR A 170 3.28 -0.07 18.71
N ILE A 171 4.22 -0.28 17.78
CA ILE A 171 4.44 -1.57 17.10
C ILE A 171 5.04 -2.56 18.09
N LYS A 172 6.05 -2.11 18.85
CA LYS A 172 6.64 -2.91 19.93
C LYS A 172 5.57 -3.37 20.92
N ASN A 173 4.71 -2.44 21.35
CA ASN A 173 3.64 -2.73 22.29
C ASN A 173 2.61 -3.70 21.71
N ARG A 174 2.26 -3.59 20.43
CA ARG A 174 1.39 -4.56 19.74
C ARG A 174 2.00 -5.94 19.65
N ILE A 175 3.28 -6.05 19.31
CA ILE A 175 3.98 -7.34 19.25
C ILE A 175 4.01 -7.96 20.66
N LEU A 176 4.36 -7.19 21.67
CA LEU A 176 4.40 -7.66 23.05
C LEU A 176 3.01 -8.10 23.56
N SER A 177 1.95 -7.33 23.26
CA SER A 177 0.59 -7.71 23.64
C SER A 177 0.11 -9.00 22.96
N PHE A 178 0.55 -9.25 21.73
CA PHE A 178 0.23 -10.47 21.01
C PHE A 178 0.89 -11.71 21.67
N PHE A 179 2.15 -11.58 22.08
CA PHE A 179 2.85 -12.69 22.76
C PHE A 179 2.49 -12.83 24.24
N ASN A 180 2.04 -11.76 24.89
CA ASN A 180 1.65 -11.79 26.31
C ASN A 180 0.14 -12.02 26.53
N SER A 181 -0.64 -12.24 25.48
CA SER A 181 -2.09 -12.50 25.58
C SER A 181 -2.44 -13.85 26.25
N GLU A 182 -1.44 -14.68 26.55
CA GLU A 182 -1.64 -15.94 27.31
C GLU A 182 -1.64 -15.74 28.82
N THR A 183 -1.50 -14.51 29.34
CA THR A 183 -1.42 -14.20 30.77
C THR A 183 -2.57 -13.32 31.29
N GLY A 184 -3.68 -13.22 30.54
CA GLY A 184 -4.88 -12.48 30.94
C GLY A 184 -6.15 -13.32 30.96
#